data_4f0151e784ed2a796a611a6776efb11c
#
_entry.id   4f0151e784ed2a796a611a6776efb11c
#
_cell.length_a   1.000
_cell.length_b   1.000
_cell.length_c   1.000
_cell.angle_alpha   90.00
_cell.angle_beta   90.00
_cell.angle_gamma   90.00
#
_symmetry.space_group_name_H-M   'P 1'
#
loop_
_entity.id
_entity.type
_entity.pdbx_description
1 polymer ?
#
loop_
_entity_poly.entity_id
_entity_poly.type
_entity_poly.pdbx_seq_one_letter_code
_entity_poly.pdbx_strand_id
1 'polypeptide(L)'
;YDVMLIMREIQPFDTLDFCNILSITKEQFEKRGIPCELADVLNFASDKASAYGRRIYIWSTVRAKKVFAGAYRVGRVISSARLKSPVYFANALYADKLCSYITENGYDTVVMPHLFPAEAMTWLQRQHKLEVQTYFIATDYTCIPFTEETKVDYYFIPHEELATEFIKRGIPAEKLVPTGIPVSERFLQLPGKREARVQLGIPVDKSCILMMTGSMGYGRVENMTAKLVEQTGEDTHLYILGGTNEELKKTLRDRYADTERVHVLDFTTEAHLYMAAADILFTKPGGLTSTEAVAAKVALVHTKPIPGCEDRNVAFFTQHGMSVSGDTEDAVIQKGLKLLRDPEAQAEMRKCQEKYGKPYAADAVCEFICGQKEAAEAAQKKA
;
A
#
# COMPACT_ATOMS: atom_id res chain seq x y z
N TYR A 1 10.75 23.95 -10.55
CA TYR A 1 10.52 22.58 -10.08
C TYR A 1 9.20 22.09 -10.64
N ASP A 2 9.25 21.14 -11.57
CA ASP A 2 8.03 20.49 -12.03
C ASP A 2 8.15 18.99 -11.77
N VAL A 3 7.36 18.51 -10.80
CA VAL A 3 7.38 17.11 -10.37
C VAL A 3 6.25 16.36 -11.06
N MET A 4 6.59 15.26 -11.73
CA MET A 4 5.62 14.34 -12.27
C MET A 4 5.51 13.10 -11.39
N LEU A 5 4.32 12.83 -10.89
CA LEU A 5 3.98 11.61 -10.17
C LEU A 5 3.32 10.64 -11.15
N ILE A 6 3.99 9.51 -11.41
CA ILE A 6 3.48 8.56 -12.40
C ILE A 6 3.04 7.28 -11.70
N MET A 7 1.79 6.94 -11.89
CA MET A 7 1.21 5.69 -11.45
C MET A 7 0.77 4.82 -12.63
N ARG A 8 0.30 3.64 -12.34
CA ARG A 8 -0.52 2.81 -13.21
C ARG A 8 -1.92 2.70 -12.63
N GLU A 9 -2.90 3.22 -13.31
CA GLU A 9 -4.29 3.02 -12.94
C GLU A 9 -4.81 1.70 -13.54
N ILE A 10 -5.08 0.71 -12.70
CA ILE A 10 -5.75 -0.53 -13.09
C ILE A 10 -7.11 -0.55 -12.41
N GLN A 11 -8.09 0.07 -13.05
CA GLN A 11 -9.46 0.00 -12.54
C GLN A 11 -10.02 -1.43 -12.63
N PRO A 12 -10.84 -1.84 -11.64
CA PRO A 12 -11.39 -1.06 -10.53
C PRO A 12 -10.77 -1.34 -9.14
N PHE A 13 -9.68 -2.10 -9.00
CA PHE A 13 -9.48 -2.83 -7.74
C PHE A 13 -8.15 -2.62 -6.98
N ASP A 14 -7.07 -2.19 -7.62
CA ASP A 14 -5.77 -1.97 -6.94
C ASP A 14 -5.30 -0.52 -6.96
N THR A 15 -6.04 0.37 -7.60
CA THR A 15 -5.62 1.74 -7.90
C THR A 15 -5.81 2.70 -6.77
N LEU A 16 -6.77 2.46 -5.88
CA LEU A 16 -6.99 3.33 -4.72
C LEU A 16 -5.72 3.43 -3.86
N ASP A 17 -4.99 2.34 -3.73
CA ASP A 17 -3.80 2.28 -2.89
C ASP A 17 -2.63 3.11 -3.47
N PHE A 18 -2.28 2.92 -4.74
CA PHE A 18 -1.19 3.67 -5.39
C PHE A 18 -1.57 5.12 -5.69
N CYS A 19 -2.82 5.38 -6.07
CA CYS A 19 -3.36 6.74 -6.20
C CYS A 19 -3.25 7.50 -4.88
N ASN A 20 -3.56 6.85 -3.76
CA ASN A 20 -3.48 7.47 -2.45
C ASN A 20 -2.04 7.88 -2.12
N ILE A 21 -1.03 7.01 -2.33
CA ILE A 21 0.39 7.35 -2.09
C ILE A 21 0.79 8.59 -2.89
N LEU A 22 0.47 8.61 -4.19
CA LEU A 22 0.86 9.74 -5.03
C LEU A 22 0.06 11.00 -4.73
N SER A 23 -1.24 10.89 -4.40
CA SER A 23 -2.05 12.02 -3.98
C SER A 23 -1.51 12.62 -2.67
N ILE A 24 -1.15 11.78 -1.71
CA ILE A 24 -0.53 12.18 -0.45
C ILE A 24 0.82 12.87 -0.70
N THR A 25 1.65 12.28 -1.55
CA THR A 25 2.95 12.86 -1.92
C THR A 25 2.77 14.19 -2.66
N LYS A 26 1.78 14.28 -3.54
CA LYS A 26 1.39 15.53 -4.24
C LYS A 26 0.99 16.62 -3.24
N GLU A 27 0.11 16.32 -2.28
CA GLU A 27 -0.28 17.27 -1.24
C GLU A 27 0.94 17.84 -0.49
N GLN A 28 1.95 17.01 -0.23
CA GLN A 28 3.19 17.45 0.43
C GLN A 28 4.04 18.36 -0.44
N PHE A 29 4.12 18.13 -1.76
CA PHE A 29 4.78 19.03 -2.70
C PHE A 29 4.02 20.35 -2.84
N GLU A 30 2.69 20.31 -2.98
CA GLU A 30 1.85 21.49 -3.09
C GLU A 30 1.93 22.40 -1.85
N LYS A 31 1.99 21.83 -0.65
CA LYS A 31 2.24 22.58 0.61
C LYS A 31 3.57 23.34 0.60
N ARG A 32 4.55 22.85 -0.15
CA ARG A 32 5.86 23.48 -0.34
C ARG A 32 5.90 24.43 -1.53
N GLY A 33 4.76 24.66 -2.19
CA GLY A 33 4.66 25.51 -3.38
C GLY A 33 5.32 24.90 -4.62
N ILE A 34 5.50 23.58 -4.67
CA ILE A 34 6.12 22.86 -5.79
C ILE A 34 5.01 22.34 -6.70
N PRO A 35 4.94 22.75 -7.97
CA PRO A 35 3.99 22.21 -8.94
C PRO A 35 4.18 20.72 -9.10
N CYS A 36 3.07 19.99 -9.07
CA CYS A 36 3.10 18.53 -9.13
C CYS A 36 1.91 17.98 -9.92
N GLU A 37 2.18 17.20 -10.95
CA GLU A 37 1.17 16.55 -11.76
C GLU A 37 1.08 15.06 -11.46
N LEU A 38 -0.14 14.54 -11.44
CA LEU A 38 -0.44 13.11 -11.32
C LEU A 38 -0.79 12.56 -12.70
N ALA A 39 -0.03 11.58 -13.19
CA ALA A 39 -0.27 10.96 -14.48
C ALA A 39 -0.42 9.43 -14.38
N ASP A 40 -1.34 8.88 -15.18
CA ASP A 40 -1.46 7.43 -15.35
C ASP A 40 -0.62 6.97 -16.54
N VAL A 41 0.31 6.06 -16.28
CA VAL A 41 1.17 5.49 -17.31
C VAL A 41 0.40 4.80 -18.44
N LEU A 42 -0.80 4.31 -18.16
CA LEU A 42 -1.64 3.67 -19.19
C LEU A 42 -2.18 4.66 -20.23
N ASN A 43 -2.23 5.95 -19.94
CA ASN A 43 -2.61 6.98 -20.91
C ASN A 43 -1.59 7.10 -22.05
N PHE A 44 -0.35 6.65 -21.81
CA PHE A 44 0.70 6.61 -22.84
C PHE A 44 0.69 5.30 -23.65
N ALA A 45 0.02 4.25 -23.17
CA ALA A 45 -0.20 3.02 -23.92
C ALA A 45 -1.32 3.19 -24.95
N SER A 46 -1.36 2.35 -26.00
CA SER A 46 -2.50 2.36 -26.90
C SER A 46 -3.75 1.82 -26.19
N ASP A 47 -4.94 2.36 -26.52
CA ASP A 47 -6.22 1.96 -25.90
C ASP A 47 -6.46 0.44 -25.94
N LYS A 48 -6.07 -0.21 -27.04
CA LYS A 48 -6.19 -1.68 -27.18
C LYS A 48 -5.23 -2.43 -26.27
N ALA A 49 -3.97 -1.98 -26.16
CA ALA A 49 -2.97 -2.62 -25.30
C ALA A 49 -3.29 -2.43 -23.82
N SER A 50 -3.77 -1.25 -23.45
CA SER A 50 -4.19 -0.91 -22.09
C SER A 50 -5.42 -1.71 -21.67
N ALA A 51 -6.45 -1.83 -22.51
CA ALA A 51 -7.65 -2.62 -22.26
C ALA A 51 -7.34 -4.13 -22.14
N TYR A 52 -6.46 -4.66 -22.98
CA TYR A 52 -6.07 -6.07 -22.96
C TYR A 52 -5.21 -6.41 -21.73
N GLY A 53 -4.22 -5.59 -21.41
CA GLY A 53 -3.39 -5.75 -20.22
C GLY A 53 -4.21 -5.69 -18.91
N ARG A 54 -5.16 -4.76 -18.82
CA ARG A 54 -6.11 -4.63 -17.72
C ARG A 54 -6.95 -5.90 -17.55
N ARG A 55 -7.48 -6.41 -18.65
CA ARG A 55 -8.34 -7.61 -18.66
C ARG A 55 -7.60 -8.88 -18.22
N ILE A 56 -6.34 -9.05 -18.66
CA ILE A 56 -5.49 -10.18 -18.24
C ILE A 56 -5.15 -10.08 -16.76
N TYR A 57 -4.77 -8.90 -16.28
CA TYR A 57 -4.43 -8.71 -14.86
C TYR A 57 -5.62 -9.02 -13.95
N ILE A 58 -6.79 -8.43 -14.22
CA ILE A 58 -8.01 -8.69 -13.44
C ILE A 58 -8.37 -10.18 -13.46
N TRP A 59 -8.31 -10.82 -14.64
CA TRP A 59 -8.61 -12.24 -14.76
C TRP A 59 -7.63 -13.09 -13.92
N SER A 60 -6.33 -12.79 -13.97
CA SER A 60 -5.30 -13.56 -13.25
C SER A 60 -5.40 -13.40 -11.74
N THR A 61 -5.66 -12.21 -11.25
CA THR A 61 -5.74 -11.91 -9.81
C THR A 61 -7.05 -12.39 -9.17
N VAL A 62 -8.17 -12.25 -9.87
CA VAL A 62 -9.49 -12.56 -9.33
C VAL A 62 -9.90 -14.02 -9.58
N ARG A 63 -9.82 -14.50 -10.83
CA ARG A 63 -10.34 -15.81 -11.23
C ARG A 63 -9.32 -16.93 -11.26
N ALA A 64 -8.04 -16.62 -11.42
CA ALA A 64 -6.99 -17.59 -11.60
C ALA A 64 -5.89 -17.51 -10.51
N LYS A 65 -6.28 -17.45 -9.23
CA LYS A 65 -5.36 -17.28 -8.08
C LYS A 65 -4.18 -18.25 -8.05
N LYS A 66 -4.40 -19.52 -8.47
CA LYS A 66 -3.32 -20.52 -8.59
C LYS A 66 -2.36 -20.17 -9.73
N VAL A 67 -2.86 -19.59 -10.83
CA VAL A 67 -2.05 -19.12 -11.97
C VAL A 67 -1.23 -17.90 -11.54
N PHE A 68 -1.82 -16.98 -10.80
CA PHE A 68 -1.11 -15.81 -10.26
C PHE A 68 0.03 -16.23 -9.32
N ALA A 69 -0.25 -17.14 -8.36
CA ALA A 69 0.77 -17.67 -7.46
C ALA A 69 1.89 -18.41 -8.22
N GLY A 70 1.52 -19.14 -9.28
CA GLY A 70 2.47 -19.79 -10.20
C GLY A 70 3.32 -18.78 -10.96
N ALA A 71 2.68 -17.77 -11.57
CA ALA A 71 3.35 -16.68 -12.27
C ALA A 71 4.29 -15.89 -11.35
N TYR A 72 3.88 -15.63 -10.11
CA TYR A 72 4.73 -14.98 -9.11
C TYR A 72 5.96 -15.80 -8.76
N ARG A 73 5.81 -17.13 -8.62
CA ARG A 73 6.96 -18.06 -8.39
C ARG A 73 7.91 -18.07 -9.58
N VAL A 74 7.38 -18.16 -10.80
CA VAL A 74 8.19 -18.12 -12.04
C VAL A 74 8.87 -16.75 -12.16
N GLY A 75 8.16 -15.67 -11.93
CA GLY A 75 8.70 -14.32 -11.90
C GLY A 75 9.86 -14.19 -10.91
N ARG A 76 9.73 -14.75 -9.71
CA ARG A 76 10.81 -14.77 -8.71
C ARG A 76 12.04 -15.55 -9.16
N VAL A 77 11.87 -16.65 -9.89
CA VAL A 77 12.99 -17.43 -10.46
C VAL A 77 13.69 -16.64 -11.57
N ILE A 78 12.93 -16.02 -12.48
CA ILE A 78 13.48 -15.17 -13.56
C ILE A 78 14.23 -13.98 -12.94
N SER A 79 13.64 -13.30 -11.97
CA SER A 79 14.24 -12.22 -11.20
C SER A 79 15.54 -12.67 -10.52
N SER A 80 15.53 -13.82 -9.86
CA SER A 80 16.75 -14.40 -9.23
C SER A 80 17.87 -14.69 -10.23
N ALA A 81 17.51 -15.05 -11.47
CA ALA A 81 18.45 -15.27 -12.56
C ALA A 81 18.94 -13.95 -13.22
N ARG A 82 18.45 -12.80 -12.76
CA ARG A 82 18.72 -11.45 -13.32
C ARG A 82 18.42 -11.33 -14.82
N LEU A 83 17.46 -12.11 -15.30
CA LEU A 83 16.97 -12.02 -16.66
C LEU A 83 15.91 -10.92 -16.75
N LYS A 84 15.89 -10.18 -17.86
CA LYS A 84 14.86 -9.17 -18.10
C LYS A 84 13.49 -9.82 -18.25
N SER A 85 12.51 -9.28 -17.53
CA SER A 85 11.14 -9.77 -17.61
C SER A 85 10.48 -9.43 -18.94
N PRO A 86 9.51 -10.22 -19.40
CA PRO A 86 8.66 -9.82 -20.53
C PRO A 86 7.94 -8.49 -20.27
N VAL A 87 7.67 -8.16 -19.01
CA VAL A 87 7.01 -6.93 -18.57
C VAL A 87 7.89 -5.72 -18.83
N TYR A 88 9.22 -5.83 -18.66
CA TYR A 88 10.18 -4.78 -19.01
C TYR A 88 10.07 -4.36 -20.48
N PHE A 89 9.99 -5.34 -21.38
CA PHE A 89 9.85 -5.04 -22.82
C PHE A 89 8.45 -4.48 -23.16
N ALA A 90 7.41 -4.93 -22.48
CA ALA A 90 6.07 -4.39 -22.67
C ALA A 90 5.98 -2.92 -22.24
N ASN A 91 6.68 -2.54 -21.18
CA ASN A 91 6.74 -1.17 -20.69
C ASN A 91 7.56 -0.25 -21.62
N ALA A 92 8.50 -0.79 -22.36
CA ALA A 92 9.24 -0.03 -23.37
C ALA A 92 8.35 0.45 -24.54
N LEU A 93 7.22 -0.20 -24.81
CA LEU A 93 6.34 0.15 -25.94
C LEU A 93 5.68 1.53 -25.83
N TYR A 94 5.50 2.05 -24.63
CA TYR A 94 4.93 3.39 -24.41
C TYR A 94 5.97 4.42 -23.93
N ALA A 95 7.22 3.99 -23.74
CA ALA A 95 8.27 4.82 -23.18
C ALA A 95 8.55 6.09 -24.01
N ASP A 96 8.54 6.00 -25.33
CA ASP A 96 8.77 7.16 -26.21
C ASP A 96 7.68 8.24 -26.06
N LYS A 97 6.41 7.87 -25.92
CA LYS A 97 5.32 8.81 -25.66
C LYS A 97 5.45 9.47 -24.28
N LEU A 98 5.84 8.67 -23.29
CA LEU A 98 6.12 9.17 -21.95
C LEU A 98 7.28 10.17 -21.98
N CYS A 99 8.35 9.87 -22.73
CA CYS A 99 9.49 10.76 -22.93
C CYS A 99 9.06 12.11 -23.52
N SER A 100 8.28 12.09 -24.63
CA SER A 100 7.76 13.31 -25.25
C SER A 100 6.96 14.14 -24.27
N TYR A 101 6.07 13.51 -23.52
CA TYR A 101 5.23 14.20 -22.53
C TYR A 101 6.06 14.85 -21.42
N ILE A 102 7.03 14.14 -20.84
CA ILE A 102 7.93 14.67 -19.81
C ILE A 102 8.70 15.88 -20.35
N THR A 103 9.24 15.76 -21.57
CA THR A 103 10.05 16.82 -22.21
C THR A 103 9.21 18.04 -22.57
N GLU A 104 8.04 17.85 -23.18
CA GLU A 104 7.15 18.93 -23.63
C GLU A 104 6.59 19.74 -22.45
N ASN A 105 6.39 19.11 -21.31
CA ASN A 105 5.89 19.78 -20.09
C ASN A 105 7.01 20.24 -19.15
N GLY A 106 8.28 19.94 -19.46
CA GLY A 106 9.43 20.44 -18.71
C GLY A 106 9.63 19.80 -17.34
N TYR A 107 9.12 18.58 -17.12
CA TYR A 107 9.33 17.88 -15.86
C TYR A 107 10.80 17.48 -15.70
N ASP A 108 11.37 17.74 -14.54
CA ASP A 108 12.75 17.41 -14.18
C ASP A 108 12.84 16.31 -13.12
N THR A 109 11.71 15.93 -12.54
CA THR A 109 11.60 14.93 -11.47
C THR A 109 10.42 13.99 -11.70
N VAL A 110 10.67 12.69 -11.59
CA VAL A 110 9.65 11.64 -11.76
C VAL A 110 9.64 10.72 -10.55
N VAL A 111 8.47 10.62 -9.88
CA VAL A 111 8.27 9.76 -8.70
C VAL A 111 7.27 8.65 -9.01
N MET A 112 7.60 7.42 -8.67
CA MET A 112 6.87 6.23 -9.10
C MET A 112 6.70 5.22 -7.96
N PRO A 113 5.46 4.87 -7.55
CA PRO A 113 5.23 3.83 -6.56
C PRO A 113 5.00 2.43 -7.19
N HIS A 114 5.21 2.29 -8.50
CA HIS A 114 4.98 1.06 -9.24
C HIS A 114 6.10 0.73 -10.20
N LEU A 115 6.38 -0.59 -10.40
CA LEU A 115 7.47 -1.06 -11.26
C LEU A 115 7.30 -0.66 -12.74
N PHE A 116 6.09 -0.61 -13.27
CA PHE A 116 5.89 -0.38 -14.69
C PHE A 116 6.42 0.97 -15.16
N PRO A 117 6.04 2.11 -14.56
CA PRO A 117 6.67 3.37 -14.92
C PRO A 117 8.18 3.37 -14.63
N ALA A 118 8.64 2.71 -13.54
CA ALA A 118 10.06 2.64 -13.22
C ALA A 118 10.88 1.85 -14.27
N GLU A 119 10.29 0.81 -14.86
CA GLU A 119 10.90 0.07 -15.98
C GLU A 119 10.93 0.90 -17.27
N ALA A 120 9.86 1.64 -17.58
CA ALA A 120 9.81 2.54 -18.72
C ALA A 120 10.87 3.66 -18.60
N MET A 121 10.98 4.29 -17.42
CA MET A 121 12.01 5.30 -17.14
C MET A 121 13.40 4.71 -17.25
N THR A 122 13.62 3.50 -16.74
CA THR A 122 14.89 2.77 -16.87
C THR A 122 15.26 2.51 -18.33
N TRP A 123 14.26 2.20 -19.17
CA TRP A 123 14.46 2.05 -20.61
C TRP A 123 14.92 3.36 -21.25
N LEU A 124 14.25 4.47 -20.96
CA LEU A 124 14.57 5.79 -21.50
C LEU A 124 15.97 6.26 -21.09
N GLN A 125 16.33 6.12 -19.83
CA GLN A 125 17.67 6.46 -19.32
C GLN A 125 18.77 5.65 -20.01
N ARG A 126 18.55 4.34 -20.25
CA ARG A 126 19.53 3.49 -20.97
C ARG A 126 19.69 3.88 -22.43
N GLN A 127 18.67 4.48 -23.05
CA GLN A 127 18.75 4.98 -24.41
C GLN A 127 19.28 6.42 -24.49
N HIS A 128 19.66 7.03 -23.33
CA HIS A 128 20.04 8.43 -23.23
C HIS A 128 19.02 9.40 -23.85
N LYS A 129 17.73 9.03 -23.74
CA LYS A 129 16.63 9.82 -24.31
C LYS A 129 16.10 10.88 -23.36
N LEU A 130 16.35 10.73 -22.05
CA LEU A 130 15.79 11.58 -21.03
C LEU A 130 16.75 11.71 -19.85
N GLU A 131 16.99 12.96 -19.42
CA GLU A 131 17.80 13.30 -18.25
C GLU A 131 16.88 13.97 -17.21
N VAL A 132 16.24 13.17 -16.36
CA VAL A 132 15.44 13.61 -15.24
C VAL A 132 15.79 12.79 -14.01
N GLN A 133 15.58 13.36 -12.81
CA GLN A 133 15.75 12.62 -11.58
C GLN A 133 14.57 11.64 -11.38
N THR A 134 14.87 10.42 -10.99
CA THR A 134 13.91 9.33 -10.89
C THR A 134 13.91 8.72 -9.50
N TYR A 135 12.71 8.58 -8.92
CA TYR A 135 12.50 8.07 -7.58
C TYR A 135 11.45 6.95 -7.57
N PHE A 136 11.77 5.86 -6.91
CA PHE A 136 10.85 4.73 -6.73
C PHE A 136 10.41 4.64 -5.27
N ILE A 137 9.12 4.55 -5.01
CA ILE A 137 8.56 4.31 -3.67
C ILE A 137 8.16 2.84 -3.56
N ALA A 138 8.84 2.08 -2.73
CA ALA A 138 8.45 0.70 -2.43
C ALA A 138 7.20 0.69 -1.53
N THR A 139 6.23 -0.13 -1.89
CA THR A 139 4.89 -0.18 -1.27
C THR A 139 4.62 -1.44 -0.45
N ASP A 140 5.62 -2.32 -0.35
CA ASP A 140 5.61 -3.55 0.44
C ASP A 140 6.85 -3.65 1.31
N TYR A 141 6.76 -4.29 2.45
CA TYR A 141 7.87 -4.52 3.38
C TYR A 141 8.79 -5.66 2.90
N THR A 142 9.15 -5.59 1.64
CA THR A 142 10.07 -6.50 0.94
C THR A 142 10.53 -5.88 -0.38
N CYS A 143 11.65 -6.33 -0.89
CA CYS A 143 12.04 -6.05 -2.27
C CYS A 143 11.26 -6.97 -3.21
N ILE A 144 10.21 -6.47 -3.86
CA ILE A 144 9.40 -7.26 -4.78
C ILE A 144 10.22 -7.71 -6.01
N PRO A 145 9.88 -8.86 -6.65
CA PRO A 145 10.56 -9.31 -7.85
C PRO A 145 10.58 -8.23 -8.94
N PHE A 146 11.68 -8.17 -9.68
CA PHE A 146 11.95 -7.25 -10.78
C PHE A 146 12.28 -5.80 -10.36
N THR A 147 12.26 -5.46 -9.07
CA THR A 147 12.79 -4.15 -8.62
C THR A 147 14.24 -3.97 -9.07
N GLU A 148 15.03 -5.04 -9.12
CA GLU A 148 16.42 -5.06 -9.59
C GLU A 148 16.59 -4.81 -11.08
N GLU A 149 15.52 -4.88 -11.88
CA GLU A 149 15.56 -4.53 -13.31
C GLU A 149 15.58 -3.02 -13.52
N THR A 150 15.05 -2.27 -12.56
CA THR A 150 14.99 -0.81 -12.59
C THR A 150 16.35 -0.18 -12.28
N LYS A 151 16.58 1.03 -12.79
CA LYS A 151 17.80 1.82 -12.55
C LYS A 151 17.43 3.27 -12.26
N VAL A 152 16.57 3.46 -11.26
CA VAL A 152 16.24 4.80 -10.80
C VAL A 152 17.37 5.39 -9.95
N ASP A 153 17.32 6.68 -9.72
CA ASP A 153 18.36 7.37 -8.94
C ASP A 153 18.26 7.02 -7.46
N TYR A 154 17.04 6.97 -6.90
CA TYR A 154 16.83 6.60 -5.51
C TYR A 154 15.59 5.71 -5.33
N TYR A 155 15.66 4.86 -4.30
CA TYR A 155 14.58 3.96 -3.87
C TYR A 155 14.19 4.30 -2.44
N PHE A 156 12.98 4.81 -2.24
CA PHE A 156 12.39 4.97 -0.93
C PHE A 156 11.88 3.62 -0.45
N ILE A 157 12.46 3.12 0.64
CA ILE A 157 12.13 1.80 1.20
C ILE A 157 11.38 1.93 2.53
N PRO A 158 10.52 0.95 2.87
CA PRO A 158 9.66 1.06 4.06
C PRO A 158 10.41 1.14 5.39
N HIS A 159 11.57 0.49 5.48
CA HIS A 159 12.34 0.43 6.72
C HIS A 159 13.83 0.12 6.44
N GLU A 160 14.73 0.63 7.28
CA GLU A 160 16.18 0.43 7.15
C GLU A 160 16.61 -1.05 7.23
N GLU A 161 15.92 -1.86 8.02
CA GLU A 161 16.23 -3.29 8.15
C GLU A 161 16.02 -4.05 6.85
N LEU A 162 15.22 -3.51 5.93
CA LEU A 162 14.98 -4.11 4.61
C LEU A 162 16.12 -3.83 3.62
N ALA A 163 17.01 -2.86 3.89
CA ALA A 163 18.09 -2.47 2.98
C ALA A 163 18.93 -3.66 2.53
N THR A 164 19.23 -4.58 3.44
CA THR A 164 20.02 -5.80 3.12
C THR A 164 19.33 -6.67 2.05
N GLU A 165 18.00 -6.73 2.02
CA GLU A 165 17.28 -7.49 1.00
C GLU A 165 17.40 -6.83 -0.38
N PHE A 166 17.26 -5.50 -0.45
CA PHE A 166 17.44 -4.72 -1.68
C PHE A 166 18.87 -4.83 -2.21
N ILE A 167 19.89 -4.71 -1.34
CA ILE A 167 21.29 -4.85 -1.71
C ILE A 167 21.59 -6.25 -2.26
N LYS A 168 21.10 -7.31 -1.63
CA LYS A 168 21.25 -8.70 -2.13
C LYS A 168 20.67 -8.90 -3.53
N ARG A 169 19.63 -8.12 -3.90
CA ARG A 169 19.09 -8.11 -5.26
C ARG A 169 19.88 -7.24 -6.24
N GLY A 170 20.89 -6.51 -5.77
CA GLY A 170 21.79 -5.73 -6.61
C GLY A 170 21.45 -4.26 -6.73
N ILE A 171 20.60 -3.73 -5.84
CA ILE A 171 20.37 -2.30 -5.71
C ILE A 171 21.47 -1.70 -4.84
N PRO A 172 22.19 -0.66 -5.32
CA PRO A 172 23.28 -0.03 -4.55
C PRO A 172 22.79 0.55 -3.23
N ALA A 173 23.55 0.38 -2.16
CA ALA A 173 23.17 0.82 -0.81
C ALA A 173 22.96 2.35 -0.73
N GLU A 174 23.77 3.11 -1.45
CA GLU A 174 23.73 4.57 -1.52
C GLU A 174 22.46 5.13 -2.18
N LYS A 175 21.71 4.28 -2.90
CA LYS A 175 20.44 4.64 -3.53
C LYS A 175 19.23 4.32 -2.65
N LEU A 176 19.42 3.67 -1.52
CA LEU A 176 18.35 3.26 -0.62
C LEU A 176 18.08 4.34 0.43
N VAL A 177 16.85 4.81 0.52
CA VAL A 177 16.42 5.84 1.47
C VAL A 177 15.25 5.29 2.32
N PRO A 178 15.46 5.00 3.60
CA PRO A 178 14.44 4.34 4.43
C PRO A 178 13.43 5.35 5.00
N THR A 179 12.58 5.90 4.16
CA THR A 179 11.57 6.91 4.54
C THR A 179 10.31 6.33 5.17
N GLY A 180 9.98 5.08 4.86
CA GLY A 180 8.65 4.52 5.13
C GLY A 180 7.76 4.53 3.89
N ILE A 181 6.52 4.07 4.04
CA ILE A 181 5.47 4.15 3.02
C ILE A 181 4.60 5.37 3.34
N PRO A 182 4.39 6.32 2.39
CA PRO A 182 3.56 7.49 2.60
C PRO A 182 2.14 7.14 3.03
N VAL A 183 1.67 7.77 4.10
CA VAL A 183 0.29 7.70 4.60
C VAL A 183 -0.31 9.09 4.71
N SER A 184 -1.63 9.20 4.59
CA SER A 184 -2.34 10.48 4.70
C SER A 184 -2.19 11.06 6.12
N GLU A 185 -2.03 12.38 6.20
CA GLU A 185 -2.01 13.11 7.47
C GLU A 185 -3.27 12.86 8.31
N ARG A 186 -4.38 12.48 7.70
CA ARG A 186 -5.60 12.10 8.42
C ARG A 186 -5.38 10.94 9.39
N PHE A 187 -4.42 10.03 9.12
CA PHE A 187 -4.03 8.96 10.06
C PHE A 187 -3.09 9.41 11.17
N LEU A 188 -2.52 10.62 11.05
CA LEU A 188 -1.63 11.21 12.06
C LEU A 188 -2.37 12.16 13.02
N GLN A 189 -3.46 12.75 12.54
CA GLN A 189 -4.27 13.75 13.25
C GLN A 189 -5.63 13.16 13.64
N LEU A 190 -5.61 12.03 14.33
CA LEU A 190 -6.83 11.33 14.73
C LEU A 190 -7.43 11.91 16.01
N PRO A 191 -8.77 11.99 16.08
CA PRO A 191 -9.45 12.26 17.33
C PRO A 191 -9.23 11.11 18.34
N GLY A 192 -9.49 11.36 19.61
CA GLY A 192 -9.49 10.31 20.60
C GLY A 192 -10.56 9.24 20.28
N LYS A 193 -10.33 7.97 20.72
CA LYS A 193 -11.23 6.83 20.43
C LYS A 193 -12.70 7.15 20.75
N ARG A 194 -12.97 7.76 21.91
CA ARG A 194 -14.34 8.11 22.30
C ARG A 194 -14.96 9.14 21.37
N GLU A 195 -14.19 10.13 20.96
CA GLU A 195 -14.63 11.18 20.04
C GLU A 195 -14.91 10.62 18.65
N ALA A 196 -14.00 9.79 18.11
CA ALA A 196 -14.21 9.08 16.84
C ALA A 196 -15.50 8.25 16.86
N ARG A 197 -15.77 7.55 17.96
CA ARG A 197 -17.01 6.77 18.12
C ARG A 197 -18.26 7.65 18.09
N VAL A 198 -18.23 8.79 18.79
CA VAL A 198 -19.35 9.73 18.79
C VAL A 198 -19.61 10.28 17.39
N GLN A 199 -18.55 10.65 16.65
CA GLN A 199 -18.65 11.16 15.29
C GLN A 199 -19.26 10.12 14.33
N LEU A 200 -18.93 8.85 14.51
CA LEU A 200 -19.40 7.74 13.66
C LEU A 200 -20.69 7.08 14.15
N GLY A 201 -21.28 7.52 15.29
CA GLY A 201 -22.44 6.86 15.90
C GLY A 201 -22.16 5.45 16.44
N ILE A 202 -20.89 5.15 16.78
CA ILE A 202 -20.46 3.87 17.35
C ILE A 202 -20.68 3.91 18.86
N PRO A 203 -21.30 2.89 19.49
CA PRO A 203 -21.46 2.84 20.94
C PRO A 203 -20.13 2.95 21.69
N VAL A 204 -20.05 3.88 22.65
CA VAL A 204 -18.79 4.21 23.35
C VAL A 204 -18.41 3.18 24.43
N ASP A 205 -19.38 2.43 24.92
CA ASP A 205 -19.30 1.44 25.98
C ASP A 205 -19.17 -0.01 25.46
N LYS A 206 -19.25 -0.21 24.15
CA LYS A 206 -19.14 -1.52 23.52
C LYS A 206 -17.76 -1.75 22.92
N SER A 207 -17.36 -3.01 22.80
CA SER A 207 -16.15 -3.37 22.03
C SER A 207 -16.39 -3.18 20.54
N CYS A 208 -15.40 -2.67 19.81
CA CYS A 208 -15.48 -2.39 18.38
C CYS A 208 -14.40 -3.15 17.62
N ILE A 209 -14.82 -4.11 16.81
CA ILE A 209 -13.97 -4.81 15.85
C ILE A 209 -14.18 -4.16 14.48
N LEU A 210 -13.10 -3.67 13.90
CA LEU A 210 -13.08 -3.22 12.51
C LEU A 210 -12.54 -4.33 11.62
N MET A 211 -13.21 -4.62 10.51
CA MET A 211 -12.74 -5.54 9.47
C MET A 211 -12.60 -4.79 8.16
N MET A 212 -11.37 -4.71 7.64
CA MET A 212 -11.08 -4.13 6.34
C MET A 212 -10.59 -5.22 5.38
N THR A 213 -11.42 -5.52 4.38
CA THR A 213 -11.19 -6.67 3.48
C THR A 213 -10.42 -6.30 2.22
N GLY A 214 -9.97 -5.04 2.13
CA GLY A 214 -9.42 -4.44 0.92
C GLY A 214 -10.52 -4.14 -0.11
N SER A 215 -10.14 -3.45 -1.18
CA SER A 215 -11.09 -2.99 -2.21
C SER A 215 -11.93 -4.09 -2.84
N MET A 216 -11.41 -5.32 -2.91
CA MET A 216 -12.09 -6.47 -3.55
C MET A 216 -12.79 -7.42 -2.58
N GLY A 217 -12.77 -7.18 -1.27
CA GLY A 217 -13.30 -8.14 -0.30
C GLY A 217 -12.56 -9.48 -0.36
N TYR A 218 -11.23 -9.43 -0.37
CA TYR A 218 -10.41 -10.64 -0.47
C TYR A 218 -10.46 -11.47 0.81
N GLY A 219 -10.57 -12.78 0.66
CA GLY A 219 -10.57 -13.74 1.75
C GLY A 219 -11.94 -14.38 1.97
N ARG A 220 -12.06 -15.14 3.05
CA ARG A 220 -13.33 -15.73 3.51
C ARG A 220 -14.04 -14.79 4.48
N VAL A 221 -14.33 -13.56 4.02
CA VAL A 221 -14.92 -12.51 4.88
C VAL A 221 -16.21 -12.99 5.54
N GLU A 222 -17.09 -13.62 4.78
CA GLU A 222 -18.35 -14.18 5.28
C GLU A 222 -18.13 -15.22 6.40
N ASN A 223 -17.16 -16.12 6.20
CA ASN A 223 -16.84 -17.16 7.17
C ASN A 223 -16.17 -16.55 8.43
N MET A 224 -15.26 -15.61 8.25
CA MET A 224 -14.62 -14.92 9.36
C MET A 224 -15.63 -14.09 10.16
N THR A 225 -16.54 -13.37 9.48
CA THR A 225 -17.65 -12.65 10.12
C THR A 225 -18.52 -13.58 10.94
N ALA A 226 -18.92 -14.73 10.37
CA ALA A 226 -19.74 -15.71 11.06
C ALA A 226 -19.08 -16.21 12.36
N LYS A 227 -17.80 -16.55 12.28
CA LYS A 227 -17.04 -17.02 13.45
C LYS A 227 -16.83 -15.93 14.50
N LEU A 228 -16.60 -14.69 14.09
CA LEU A 228 -16.51 -13.56 15.02
C LEU A 228 -17.83 -13.30 15.71
N VAL A 229 -18.94 -13.33 14.97
CA VAL A 229 -20.29 -13.19 15.54
C VAL A 229 -20.60 -14.31 16.53
N GLU A 230 -20.25 -15.57 16.21
CA GLU A 230 -20.46 -16.73 17.09
C GLU A 230 -19.62 -16.65 18.38
N GLN A 231 -18.37 -16.14 18.30
CA GLN A 231 -17.41 -16.16 19.41
C GLN A 231 -17.38 -14.88 20.23
N THR A 232 -18.17 -13.87 19.86
CA THR A 232 -18.34 -12.61 20.58
C THR A 232 -19.76 -12.44 21.12
N GLY A 233 -19.91 -11.76 22.26
CA GLY A 233 -21.22 -11.44 22.84
C GLY A 233 -21.83 -10.17 22.25
N GLU A 234 -23.01 -9.81 22.78
CA GLU A 234 -23.79 -8.63 22.36
C GLU A 234 -23.07 -7.30 22.65
N ASP A 235 -22.07 -7.32 23.51
CA ASP A 235 -21.24 -6.13 23.81
C ASP A 235 -20.11 -5.89 22.80
N THR A 236 -20.06 -6.67 21.70
CA THR A 236 -19.04 -6.52 20.66
C THR A 236 -19.68 -6.22 19.33
N HIS A 237 -19.42 -5.05 18.77
CA HIS A 237 -19.89 -4.62 17.46
C HIS A 237 -18.82 -4.87 16.38
N LEU A 238 -19.26 -5.36 15.23
CA LEU A 238 -18.44 -5.58 14.04
C LEU A 238 -18.77 -4.53 12.99
N TYR A 239 -17.75 -3.81 12.54
CA TYR A 239 -17.84 -2.87 11.42
C TYR A 239 -17.03 -3.42 10.26
N ILE A 240 -17.68 -3.65 9.11
CA ILE A 240 -17.09 -4.32 7.95
C ILE A 240 -17.03 -3.35 6.79
N LEU A 241 -15.82 -2.94 6.40
CA LEU A 241 -15.57 -2.16 5.19
C LEU A 241 -15.33 -3.14 4.03
N GLY A 242 -16.37 -3.42 3.27
CA GLY A 242 -16.36 -4.37 2.15
C GLY A 242 -15.80 -3.80 0.83
N GLY A 243 -15.27 -2.56 0.85
CA GLY A 243 -14.74 -1.89 -0.33
C GLY A 243 -15.80 -1.72 -1.43
N THR A 244 -15.45 -2.05 -2.66
CA THR A 244 -16.33 -1.95 -3.84
C THR A 244 -17.05 -3.26 -4.17
N ASN A 245 -16.95 -4.29 -3.33
CA ASN A 245 -17.56 -5.60 -3.57
C ASN A 245 -19.05 -5.60 -3.15
N GLU A 246 -19.92 -5.17 -4.05
CA GLU A 246 -21.37 -5.07 -3.79
C GLU A 246 -22.03 -6.44 -3.50
N GLU A 247 -21.57 -7.51 -4.15
CA GLU A 247 -22.08 -8.87 -3.92
C GLU A 247 -21.81 -9.33 -2.48
N LEU A 248 -20.56 -9.15 -2.01
CA LEU A 248 -20.18 -9.44 -0.63
C LEU A 248 -20.99 -8.62 0.38
N LYS A 249 -21.11 -7.31 0.14
CA LYS A 249 -21.87 -6.41 1.03
C LYS A 249 -23.33 -6.83 1.11
N LYS A 250 -23.93 -7.13 -0.04
CA LYS A 250 -25.32 -7.62 -0.09
C LYS A 250 -25.49 -8.92 0.69
N THR A 251 -24.63 -9.92 0.45
CA THR A 251 -24.68 -11.21 1.15
C THR A 251 -24.58 -11.04 2.66
N LEU A 252 -23.66 -10.19 3.13
CA LEU A 252 -23.49 -9.93 4.56
C LEU A 252 -24.69 -9.17 5.16
N ARG A 253 -25.24 -8.17 4.45
CA ARG A 253 -26.42 -7.43 4.90
C ARG A 253 -27.65 -8.33 4.99
N ASP A 254 -27.88 -9.16 3.97
CA ASP A 254 -29.01 -10.10 3.97
C ASP A 254 -28.87 -11.12 5.12
N ARG A 255 -27.65 -11.61 5.38
CA ARG A 255 -27.41 -12.59 6.43
C ARG A 255 -27.56 -12.05 7.84
N TYR A 256 -27.20 -10.79 8.08
CA TYR A 256 -27.17 -10.17 9.39
C TYR A 256 -28.21 -9.05 9.56
N ALA A 257 -29.30 -9.08 8.76
CA ALA A 257 -30.34 -8.07 8.78
C ALA A 257 -30.96 -7.87 10.19
N ASP A 258 -31.10 -8.97 10.95
CA ASP A 258 -31.68 -8.97 12.30
C ASP A 258 -30.58 -8.94 13.40
N THR A 259 -29.34 -8.62 13.07
CA THR A 259 -28.20 -8.62 14.00
C THR A 259 -27.66 -7.20 14.18
N GLU A 260 -28.21 -6.46 15.14
CA GLU A 260 -27.89 -5.02 15.34
C GLU A 260 -26.42 -4.69 15.53
N ARG A 261 -25.61 -5.65 15.98
CA ARG A 261 -24.18 -5.45 16.24
C ARG A 261 -23.27 -5.71 15.04
N VAL A 262 -23.81 -6.04 13.85
CA VAL A 262 -23.04 -6.24 12.62
C VAL A 262 -23.37 -5.14 11.63
N HIS A 263 -22.39 -4.32 11.31
CA HIS A 263 -22.54 -3.14 10.45
C HIS A 263 -21.73 -3.33 9.17
N VAL A 264 -22.43 -3.50 8.04
CA VAL A 264 -21.78 -3.61 6.72
C VAL A 264 -21.82 -2.25 6.05
N LEU A 265 -20.66 -1.62 5.97
CA LEU A 265 -20.51 -0.25 5.51
C LEU A 265 -20.38 -0.18 3.98
N ASP A 266 -20.85 0.92 3.40
CA ASP A 266 -20.52 1.29 2.04
C ASP A 266 -19.10 1.81 1.92
N PHE A 267 -18.65 2.06 0.70
CA PHE A 267 -17.36 2.68 0.49
C PHE A 267 -17.29 4.02 1.26
N THR A 268 -16.23 4.21 2.00
CA THR A 268 -16.02 5.41 2.80
C THR A 268 -14.61 5.95 2.66
N THR A 269 -14.47 7.26 2.69
CA THR A 269 -13.18 7.97 2.81
C THR A 269 -12.75 8.18 4.27
N GLU A 270 -13.61 7.76 5.22
CA GLU A 270 -13.41 7.97 6.66
C GLU A 270 -12.75 6.76 7.36
N ALA A 271 -12.03 5.92 6.62
CA ALA A 271 -11.35 4.73 7.16
C ALA A 271 -10.45 5.07 8.37
N HIS A 272 -9.81 6.23 8.37
CA HIS A 272 -9.00 6.75 9.47
C HIS A 272 -9.82 6.92 10.77
N LEU A 273 -11.05 7.43 10.70
CA LEU A 273 -11.93 7.56 11.86
C LEU A 273 -12.39 6.20 12.38
N TYR A 274 -12.71 5.26 11.49
CA TYR A 274 -13.02 3.89 11.90
C TYR A 274 -11.85 3.19 12.58
N MET A 275 -10.61 3.41 12.10
CA MET A 275 -9.41 2.91 12.78
C MET A 275 -9.22 3.55 14.15
N ALA A 276 -9.46 4.85 14.31
CA ALA A 276 -9.41 5.54 15.59
C ALA A 276 -10.48 5.03 16.56
N ALA A 277 -11.68 4.69 16.08
CA ALA A 277 -12.80 4.19 16.86
C ALA A 277 -12.63 2.73 17.31
N ALA A 278 -11.90 1.92 16.55
CA ALA A 278 -11.79 0.48 16.76
C ALA A 278 -10.91 0.11 17.98
N ASP A 279 -11.22 -1.01 18.60
CA ASP A 279 -10.34 -1.65 19.59
C ASP A 279 -9.30 -2.53 18.89
N ILE A 280 -9.72 -3.25 17.85
CA ILE A 280 -8.84 -4.05 17.00
C ILE A 280 -9.28 -3.96 15.53
N LEU A 281 -8.29 -4.10 14.64
CA LEU A 281 -8.49 -4.15 13.20
C LEU A 281 -8.09 -5.51 12.65
N PHE A 282 -9.00 -6.20 11.96
CA PHE A 282 -8.68 -7.32 11.09
C PHE A 282 -8.53 -6.84 9.66
N THR A 283 -7.38 -7.10 9.05
CA THR A 283 -7.13 -6.74 7.64
C THR A 283 -6.18 -7.72 6.97
N LYS A 284 -6.22 -7.76 5.64
CA LYS A 284 -5.16 -8.42 4.88
C LYS A 284 -3.83 -7.69 5.07
N PRO A 285 -2.68 -8.37 5.01
CA PRO A 285 -1.37 -7.74 5.26
C PRO A 285 -0.83 -7.00 4.03
N GLY A 286 -1.63 -6.13 3.43
CA GLY A 286 -1.17 -5.21 2.40
C GLY A 286 -0.26 -4.13 2.99
N GLY A 287 0.75 -3.70 2.25
CA GLY A 287 1.73 -2.73 2.76
C GLY A 287 1.09 -1.42 3.22
N LEU A 288 0.14 -0.86 2.44
CA LEU A 288 -0.50 0.41 2.74
C LEU A 288 -1.41 0.35 3.96
N THR A 289 -2.45 -0.48 3.93
CA THR A 289 -3.41 -0.56 5.04
C THR A 289 -2.71 -0.93 6.35
N SER A 290 -1.66 -1.78 6.30
CA SER A 290 -0.86 -2.10 7.49
C SER A 290 -0.09 -0.88 8.01
N THR A 291 0.46 -0.05 7.10
CA THR A 291 1.16 1.19 7.48
C THR A 291 0.18 2.24 8.04
N GLU A 292 -1.01 2.37 7.43
CA GLU A 292 -2.11 3.22 7.93
C GLU A 292 -2.55 2.79 9.35
N ALA A 293 -2.70 1.49 9.57
CA ALA A 293 -3.05 0.94 10.88
C ALA A 293 -1.99 1.22 11.95
N VAL A 294 -0.70 1.15 11.59
CA VAL A 294 0.42 1.53 12.47
C VAL A 294 0.39 3.03 12.76
N ALA A 295 0.17 3.87 11.74
CA ALA A 295 0.05 5.31 11.94
C ALA A 295 -1.14 5.68 12.84
N ALA A 296 -2.27 4.99 12.68
CA ALA A 296 -3.46 5.12 13.51
C ALA A 296 -3.31 4.48 14.90
N LYS A 297 -2.25 3.71 15.16
CA LYS A 297 -1.98 3.00 16.42
C LYS A 297 -3.11 2.07 16.85
N VAL A 298 -3.85 1.51 15.88
CA VAL A 298 -4.89 0.51 16.15
C VAL A 298 -4.26 -0.87 16.34
N ALA A 299 -4.78 -1.65 17.29
CA ALA A 299 -4.30 -3.02 17.49
C ALA A 299 -4.61 -3.87 16.25
N LEU A 300 -3.58 -4.45 15.63
CA LEU A 300 -3.61 -5.00 14.29
C LEU A 300 -3.58 -6.52 14.26
N VAL A 301 -4.53 -7.10 13.54
CA VAL A 301 -4.64 -8.55 13.29
C VAL A 301 -4.57 -8.79 11.79
N HIS A 302 -3.48 -9.37 11.33
CA HIS A 302 -3.35 -9.74 9.93
C HIS A 302 -4.06 -11.06 9.64
N THR A 303 -4.97 -11.02 8.66
CA THR A 303 -5.61 -12.21 8.11
C THR A 303 -4.64 -12.97 7.20
N LYS A 304 -5.10 -14.09 6.65
CA LYS A 304 -4.24 -14.93 5.80
C LYS A 304 -3.72 -14.15 4.58
N PRO A 305 -2.39 -14.09 4.37
CA PRO A 305 -1.80 -13.38 3.24
C PRO A 305 -2.13 -14.03 1.88
N ILE A 306 -2.10 -13.21 0.85
CA ILE A 306 -1.93 -13.69 -0.52
C ILE A 306 -0.46 -14.11 -0.67
N PRO A 307 -0.18 -15.33 -1.17
CA PRO A 307 1.19 -15.78 -1.34
C PRO A 307 2.01 -14.80 -2.19
N GLY A 308 3.13 -14.33 -1.64
CA GLY A 308 4.01 -13.38 -2.32
C GLY A 308 4.55 -12.30 -1.40
N CYS A 309 4.30 -11.03 -1.73
CA CYS A 309 4.74 -9.89 -0.92
C CYS A 309 4.03 -9.83 0.44
N GLU A 310 2.74 -10.19 0.49
CA GLU A 310 1.98 -10.14 1.74
C GLU A 310 2.52 -11.12 2.81
N ASP A 311 3.11 -12.27 2.42
CA ASP A 311 3.80 -13.17 3.37
C ASP A 311 4.96 -12.45 4.07
N ARG A 312 5.68 -11.59 3.34
CA ARG A 312 6.79 -10.80 3.86
C ARG A 312 6.30 -9.66 4.75
N ASN A 313 5.22 -9.00 4.35
CA ASN A 313 4.58 -7.98 5.16
C ASN A 313 4.16 -8.56 6.53
N VAL A 314 3.42 -9.69 6.56
CA VAL A 314 3.07 -10.37 7.83
C VAL A 314 4.30 -10.65 8.67
N ALA A 315 5.35 -11.24 8.05
CA ALA A 315 6.56 -11.59 8.77
C ALA A 315 7.21 -10.37 9.42
N PHE A 316 7.35 -9.26 8.68
CA PHE A 316 7.91 -8.02 9.19
C PHE A 316 7.10 -7.49 10.39
N PHE A 317 5.78 -7.33 10.22
CA PHE A 317 4.93 -6.76 11.27
C PHE A 317 4.84 -7.64 12.52
N THR A 318 4.75 -8.96 12.35
CA THR A 318 4.67 -9.89 13.51
C THR A 318 6.01 -10.02 14.23
N GLN A 319 7.13 -10.04 13.49
CA GLN A 319 8.47 -10.08 14.08
C GLN A 319 8.76 -8.85 14.96
N HIS A 320 8.24 -7.68 14.57
CA HIS A 320 8.41 -6.44 15.30
C HIS A 320 7.30 -6.17 16.33
N GLY A 321 6.40 -7.11 16.56
CA GLY A 321 5.31 -6.96 17.55
C GLY A 321 4.25 -5.92 17.17
N MET A 322 4.23 -5.47 15.90
CA MET A 322 3.27 -4.47 15.41
C MET A 322 1.91 -5.06 15.01
N SER A 323 1.84 -6.39 14.89
CA SER A 323 0.60 -7.12 14.60
C SER A 323 0.63 -8.53 15.18
N VAL A 324 -0.53 -9.19 15.19
CA VAL A 324 -0.65 -10.64 15.38
C VAL A 324 -1.21 -11.27 14.11
N SER A 325 -0.87 -12.56 13.87
CA SER A 325 -1.41 -13.36 12.78
C SER A 325 -1.40 -14.84 13.14
N GLY A 326 -1.89 -15.71 12.27
CA GLY A 326 -1.93 -17.16 12.48
C GLY A 326 -1.91 -17.94 11.18
N ASP A 327 -1.49 -19.23 11.26
CA ASP A 327 -1.38 -20.10 10.10
C ASP A 327 -2.75 -20.53 9.54
N THR A 328 -3.77 -20.52 10.38
CA THR A 328 -5.15 -20.83 10.03
C THR A 328 -6.08 -19.66 10.38
N GLU A 329 -7.23 -19.61 9.71
CA GLU A 329 -8.27 -18.60 10.00
C GLU A 329 -8.71 -18.65 11.48
N ASP A 330 -8.87 -19.86 12.03
CA ASP A 330 -9.24 -20.00 13.45
C ASP A 330 -8.16 -19.46 14.38
N ALA A 331 -6.88 -19.73 14.08
CA ALA A 331 -5.77 -19.19 14.86
C ALA A 331 -5.71 -17.65 14.81
N VAL A 332 -5.99 -17.05 13.63
CA VAL A 332 -6.09 -15.59 13.48
C VAL A 332 -7.21 -15.03 14.35
N ILE A 333 -8.40 -15.62 14.29
CA ILE A 333 -9.56 -15.20 15.08
C ILE A 333 -9.27 -15.31 16.59
N GLN A 334 -8.74 -16.46 17.05
CA GLN A 334 -8.41 -16.67 18.44
C GLN A 334 -7.38 -15.66 18.97
N LYS A 335 -6.33 -15.39 18.19
CA LYS A 335 -5.32 -14.37 18.56
C LYS A 335 -5.92 -12.96 18.58
N GLY A 336 -6.78 -12.64 17.63
CA GLY A 336 -7.47 -11.35 17.59
C GLY A 336 -8.42 -11.17 18.79
N LEU A 337 -9.24 -12.18 19.11
CA LEU A 337 -10.13 -12.13 20.27
C LEU A 337 -9.38 -12.10 21.60
N LYS A 338 -8.22 -12.78 21.69
CA LYS A 338 -7.35 -12.64 22.84
C LYS A 338 -6.83 -11.21 22.96
N LEU A 339 -6.35 -10.63 21.87
CA LEU A 339 -5.86 -9.24 21.82
C LEU A 339 -6.96 -8.24 22.17
N LEU A 340 -8.22 -8.46 21.72
CA LEU A 340 -9.37 -7.63 22.05
C LEU A 340 -9.61 -7.54 23.58
N ARG A 341 -9.38 -8.64 24.30
CA ARG A 341 -9.60 -8.77 25.73
C ARG A 341 -8.38 -8.43 26.58
N ASP A 342 -7.27 -8.04 25.97
CA ASP A 342 -5.98 -7.80 26.64
C ASP A 342 -5.47 -6.37 26.35
N PRO A 343 -5.88 -5.38 27.18
CA PRO A 343 -5.44 -3.99 27.04
C PRO A 343 -3.92 -3.81 27.17
N GLU A 344 -3.24 -4.66 27.94
CA GLU A 344 -1.79 -4.59 28.13
C GLU A 344 -1.08 -5.02 26.84
N ALA A 345 -1.52 -6.12 26.22
CA ALA A 345 -1.00 -6.56 24.92
C ALA A 345 -1.26 -5.53 23.82
N GLN A 346 -2.42 -4.87 23.81
CA GLN A 346 -2.69 -3.76 22.90
C GLN A 346 -1.75 -2.58 23.14
N ALA A 347 -1.48 -2.24 24.41
CA ALA A 347 -0.56 -1.15 24.74
C ALA A 347 0.88 -1.46 24.33
N GLU A 348 1.32 -2.71 24.50
CA GLU A 348 2.65 -3.14 24.06
C GLU A 348 2.77 -3.13 22.52
N MET A 349 1.74 -3.58 21.81
CA MET A 349 1.70 -3.49 20.36
C MET A 349 1.81 -2.03 19.89
N ARG A 350 1.11 -1.09 20.52
CA ARG A 350 1.21 0.35 20.20
C ARG A 350 2.63 0.89 20.38
N LYS A 351 3.32 0.49 21.45
CA LYS A 351 4.75 0.87 21.65
C LYS A 351 5.63 0.34 20.51
N CYS A 352 5.38 -0.90 20.07
CA CYS A 352 6.10 -1.46 18.94
C CYS A 352 5.79 -0.69 17.64
N GLN A 353 4.54 -0.32 17.40
CA GLN A 353 4.11 0.50 16.28
C GLN A 353 4.77 1.89 16.30
N GLU A 354 4.89 2.52 17.45
CA GLU A 354 5.60 3.79 17.63
C GLU A 354 7.10 3.67 17.37
N LYS A 355 7.70 2.55 17.78
CA LYS A 355 9.14 2.32 17.62
C LYS A 355 9.55 2.03 16.17
N TYR A 356 8.77 1.22 15.47
CA TYR A 356 9.14 0.72 14.14
C TYR A 356 8.36 1.37 13.00
N GLY A 357 7.27 2.08 13.30
CA GLY A 357 6.50 2.82 12.31
C GLY A 357 7.22 4.07 11.82
N LYS A 358 6.96 4.44 10.58
CA LYS A 358 7.48 5.67 9.94
C LYS A 358 6.32 6.52 9.44
N PRO A 359 5.57 7.17 10.35
CA PRO A 359 4.32 7.83 10.00
C PRO A 359 4.49 9.09 9.13
N TYR A 360 5.66 9.73 9.16
CA TYR A 360 5.97 10.95 8.40
C TYR A 360 6.67 10.67 7.06
N ALA A 361 6.45 9.48 6.49
CA ALA A 361 7.11 9.05 5.26
C ALA A 361 6.89 10.00 4.06
N ALA A 362 5.67 10.55 3.91
CA ALA A 362 5.36 11.46 2.82
C ALA A 362 6.19 12.75 2.89
N ASP A 363 6.33 13.29 4.08
CA ASP A 363 7.14 14.48 4.36
C ASP A 363 8.63 14.19 4.09
N ALA A 364 9.15 13.08 4.63
CA ALA A 364 10.53 12.64 4.42
C ALA A 364 10.88 12.39 2.94
N VAL A 365 9.96 11.85 2.15
CA VAL A 365 10.12 11.69 0.70
C VAL A 365 10.29 13.06 0.02
N CYS A 366 9.40 14.00 0.32
CA CYS A 366 9.45 15.33 -0.26
C CYS A 366 10.70 16.12 0.17
N GLU A 367 11.06 16.06 1.45
CA GLU A 367 12.29 16.71 1.97
C GLU A 367 13.54 16.17 1.28
N PHE A 368 13.64 14.85 1.12
CA PHE A 368 14.78 14.24 0.43
C PHE A 368 14.88 14.73 -1.02
N ILE A 369 13.77 14.71 -1.76
CA ILE A 369 13.74 15.14 -3.17
C ILE A 369 14.12 16.63 -3.28
N CYS A 370 13.57 17.50 -2.44
CA CYS A 370 13.92 18.92 -2.41
C CYS A 370 15.40 19.14 -2.12
N GLY A 371 15.94 18.46 -1.11
CA GLY A 371 17.35 18.55 -0.76
C GLY A 371 18.30 18.10 -1.87
N GLN A 372 17.96 17.06 -2.65
CA GLN A 372 18.74 16.64 -3.81
C GLN A 372 18.79 17.72 -4.89
N LYS A 373 17.68 18.41 -5.14
CA LYS A 373 17.61 19.50 -6.11
C LYS A 373 18.42 20.72 -5.70
N GLU A 374 18.27 21.15 -4.45
CA GLU A 374 19.05 22.28 -3.91
C GLU A 374 20.57 21.99 -4.01
N ALA A 375 20.97 20.74 -3.72
CA ALA A 375 22.38 20.34 -3.85
C ALA A 375 22.85 20.39 -5.31
N ALA A 376 22.01 19.96 -6.27
CA ALA A 376 22.35 19.99 -7.70
C ALA A 376 22.46 21.43 -8.22
N GLU A 377 21.54 22.32 -7.86
CA GLU A 377 21.59 23.74 -8.23
C GLU A 377 22.81 24.46 -7.62
N ALA A 378 23.13 24.14 -6.36
CA ALA A 378 24.32 24.68 -5.71
C ALA A 378 25.62 24.24 -6.38
N ALA A 379 25.66 23.02 -6.90
CA ALA A 379 26.80 22.50 -7.66
C ALA A 379 26.93 23.21 -9.03
N GLN A 380 25.82 23.44 -9.74
CA GLN A 380 25.82 24.15 -11.03
C GLN A 380 26.25 25.61 -10.90
N LYS A 381 25.88 26.30 -9.81
CA LYS A 381 26.29 27.69 -9.57
C LYS A 381 27.79 27.85 -9.23
N LYS A 382 28.45 26.75 -8.87
CA LYS A 382 29.87 26.75 -8.54
C LYS A 382 30.78 26.29 -9.71
N ALA A 383 30.23 25.70 -10.73
CA ALA A 383 30.91 25.27 -11.95
C ALA A 383 30.86 26.38 -13.02
#